data_ad1252abd185af88219eee14f538e2b6
#
_entry.id   ad1252abd185af88219eee14f538e2b6
#
_cell.length_a   1.000
_cell.length_b   1.000
_cell.length_c   1.000
_cell.angle_alpha   90.00
_cell.angle_beta   90.00
_cell.angle_gamma   90.00
#
_symmetry.space_group_name_H-M   'P 1'
#
loop_
_entity.id
_entity.type
_entity.pdbx_description
1 polymer ?
#
loop_
_entity_poly.entity_id
_entity_poly.type
_entity_poly.pdbx_seq_one_letter_code
_entity_poly.pdbx_strand_id
1 'polypeptide(L)' 'MLFELEGEAPRVIKAGEAFWEPGGDVIHYSDANNRSDIPLRFLVTMVCAPGQPMLVVVDEDELEQRKDRRVQRP' A
#
# COMPACT_ATOMS: atom_id res chain seq x y z
N MET A 1 4.45 7.71 -7.84
CA MET A 1 4.34 6.42 -7.13
C MET A 1 2.96 5.83 -7.37
N LEU A 2 2.90 4.58 -7.72
CA LEU A 2 1.63 3.84 -7.82
C LEU A 2 1.28 3.26 -6.46
N PHE A 3 0.10 3.60 -5.95
CA PHE A 3 -0.34 3.30 -4.59
C PHE A 3 -1.67 2.56 -4.64
N GLU A 4 -1.75 1.42 -3.97
CA GLU A 4 -2.97 0.63 -3.94
C GLU A 4 -3.23 0.04 -2.55
N LEU A 5 -4.45 0.27 -2.05
CA LEU A 5 -4.95 -0.29 -0.81
C LEU A 5 -6.15 -1.21 -1.06
N GLU A 6 -6.36 -2.14 -0.12
CA GLU A 6 -7.55 -2.99 -0.09
C GLU A 6 -8.81 -2.13 -0.04
N GLY A 7 -9.77 -2.41 -0.90
CA GLY A 7 -11.03 -1.68 -0.98
C GLY A 7 -11.00 -0.39 -1.79
N GLU A 8 -9.83 0.01 -2.31
CA GLU A 8 -9.68 1.22 -3.11
C GLU A 8 -9.03 0.93 -4.45
N ALA A 9 -9.41 1.68 -5.49
CA ALA A 9 -8.77 1.60 -6.78
C ALA A 9 -7.32 2.10 -6.70
N PRO A 10 -6.39 1.55 -7.49
CA PRO A 10 -5.04 2.08 -7.57
C PRO A 10 -5.04 3.56 -7.99
N ARG A 11 -4.14 4.34 -7.40
CA ARG A 11 -3.99 5.75 -7.75
C ARG A 11 -2.52 6.14 -7.84
N VAL A 12 -2.25 7.21 -8.56
CA VAL A 12 -0.90 7.75 -8.70
C VAL A 12 -0.72 8.89 -7.70
N ILE A 13 0.34 8.80 -6.90
CA ILE A 13 0.79 9.86 -6.01
C ILE A 13 1.92 10.59 -6.73
N LYS A 14 1.72 11.87 -6.99
CA LYS A 14 2.70 12.70 -7.70
C LYS A 14 3.77 13.23 -6.74
N ALA A 15 4.91 13.62 -7.30
CA ALA A 15 5.97 14.25 -6.52
C ALA A 15 5.43 15.47 -5.76
N GLY A 16 5.82 15.59 -4.49
CA GLY A 16 5.35 16.65 -3.60
C GLY A 16 4.00 16.40 -2.93
N GLU A 17 3.26 15.37 -3.34
CA GLU A 17 2.02 15.00 -2.71
C GLU A 17 2.25 14.12 -1.48
N ALA A 18 1.34 14.21 -0.52
CA ALA A 18 1.28 13.33 0.65
C ALA A 18 0.13 12.36 0.50
N PHE A 19 0.22 11.23 1.22
CA PHE A 19 -0.83 10.24 1.24
C PHE A 19 -0.94 9.63 2.64
N TRP A 20 -2.11 9.09 2.94
CA TRP A 20 -2.38 8.44 4.21
C TRP A 20 -2.38 6.93 4.04
N GLU A 21 -1.65 6.23 4.90
CA GLU A 21 -1.67 4.78 4.98
C GLU A 21 -2.44 4.36 6.23
N PRO A 22 -3.67 3.86 6.08
CA PRO A 22 -4.44 3.40 7.23
C PRO A 22 -3.79 2.19 7.87
N GLY A 23 -3.87 2.12 9.18
CA GLY A 23 -3.43 0.95 9.94
C GLY A 23 -4.51 -0.11 10.02
N GLY A 24 -4.27 -1.09 10.88
CA GLY A 24 -5.21 -2.17 11.15
C GLY A 24 -5.21 -3.22 10.05
N ASP A 25 -6.40 -3.71 9.73
CA ASP A 25 -6.57 -4.87 8.84
C ASP A 25 -6.79 -4.49 7.37
N VAL A 26 -6.02 -3.52 6.90
CA VAL A 26 -6.05 -3.09 5.49
C VAL A 26 -4.78 -3.54 4.79
N ILE A 27 -4.93 -4.32 3.72
CA ILE A 27 -3.78 -4.75 2.92
C ILE A 27 -3.31 -3.59 2.04
N HIS A 28 -2.01 -3.34 2.08
CA HIS A 28 -1.34 -2.39 1.21
C HIS A 28 -0.65 -3.18 0.10
N TYR A 29 -1.19 -3.13 -1.11
CA TYR A 29 -0.70 -3.95 -2.22
C TYR A 29 0.54 -3.39 -2.89
N SER A 30 0.67 -2.08 -2.95
CA SER A 30 1.69 -1.49 -3.81
C SER A 30 2.12 -0.09 -3.37
N ASP A 31 3.44 0.11 -3.34
CA ASP A 31 4.15 1.40 -3.35
C ASP A 31 5.17 1.32 -4.48
N ALA A 32 4.71 1.26 -5.72
CA ALA A 32 5.57 1.00 -6.85
C ALA A 32 5.97 2.27 -7.58
N ASN A 33 7.15 2.23 -8.20
CA ASN A 33 7.56 3.30 -9.10
C ASN A 33 6.72 3.25 -10.38
N ASN A 34 5.99 4.34 -10.63
CA ASN A 34 5.13 4.48 -11.81
C ASN A 34 5.92 4.89 -13.07
N ARG A 35 7.22 5.07 -12.96
CA ARG A 35 8.11 5.46 -14.06
C ARG A 35 9.26 4.48 -14.19
N SER A 36 9.74 4.29 -15.40
CA SER A 36 10.88 3.43 -15.70
C SER A 36 12.19 4.20 -15.88
N ASP A 37 12.14 5.53 -15.91
CA ASP A 37 13.26 6.41 -16.30
C ASP A 37 13.94 7.12 -15.13
N ILE A 38 13.28 7.21 -13.97
CA ILE A 38 13.84 7.82 -12.76
C ILE A 38 13.51 6.99 -11.52
N PRO A 39 14.39 7.03 -10.50
CA PRO A 39 14.10 6.32 -9.25
C PRO A 39 12.97 6.98 -8.46
N LEU A 40 12.30 6.18 -7.63
CA LEU A 40 11.28 6.64 -6.69
C LEU A 40 11.92 6.84 -5.31
N ARG A 41 11.59 7.94 -4.65
CA ARG A 41 11.90 8.18 -3.24
C ARG A 41 10.67 8.69 -2.53
N PHE A 42 10.43 8.17 -1.33
CA PHE A 42 9.36 8.66 -0.46
C PHE A 42 9.75 8.45 1.00
N LEU A 43 9.13 9.24 1.87
CA LEU A 43 9.32 9.14 3.31
C LEU A 43 8.03 8.62 3.94
N VAL A 44 8.17 7.74 4.93
CA VAL A 44 7.04 7.20 5.68
C VAL A 44 7.28 7.48 7.16
N THR A 45 6.29 8.06 7.82
CA THR A 45 6.26 8.16 9.28
C THR A 45 5.20 7.20 9.79
N MET A 46 5.61 6.26 10.62
CA MET A 46 4.73 5.25 11.18
C MET A 46 4.58 5.43 12.69
N VAL A 47 3.34 5.28 13.18
CA VAL A 47 3.03 5.25 14.60
C VAL A 47 2.37 3.91 14.89
N CYS A 48 2.92 3.16 15.84
CA CYS A 48 2.36 1.88 16.24
C CYS A 48 2.28 1.77 17.76
N ALA A 49 1.42 0.86 18.24
CA ALA A 49 1.33 0.57 19.67
C ALA A 49 2.63 -0.06 20.16
N PRO A 50 3.07 0.20 21.41
CA PRO A 50 4.25 -0.44 21.97
C PRO A 50 4.16 -1.96 21.88
N GLY A 51 5.26 -2.61 21.49
CA GLY A 51 5.34 -4.06 21.38
C GLY A 51 4.68 -4.65 20.14
N GLN A 52 4.09 -3.83 19.28
CA GLN A 52 3.48 -4.30 18.04
C GLN A 52 4.41 -4.06 16.84
N PRO A 53 4.41 -4.95 15.83
CA PRO A 53 5.19 -4.70 14.62
C PRO A 53 4.59 -3.54 13.81
N MET A 54 5.47 -2.75 13.20
CA MET A 54 5.03 -1.65 12.31
C MET A 54 4.50 -2.16 10.98
N LEU A 55 4.96 -3.34 10.56
CA LEU A 55 4.63 -3.91 9.28
C LEU A 55 4.53 -5.43 9.41
N VAL A 56 3.51 -6.01 8.83
CA VAL A 56 3.35 -7.47 8.70
C VAL A 56 3.20 -7.77 7.22
N VAL A 57 4.07 -8.67 6.71
CA VAL A 57 3.99 -9.11 5.32
C VAL A 57 2.88 -10.15 5.18
N VAL A 58 1.95 -9.87 4.25
CA VAL A 58 0.83 -10.76 3.95
C VAL A 58 1.33 -11.89 3.03
N ASP A 59 1.03 -13.14 3.39
CA ASP A 59 1.40 -14.29 2.57
C ASP A 59 0.41 -14.52 1.42
N GLU A 60 0.78 -15.44 0.52
CA GLU A 60 -0.02 -15.73 -0.67
C GLU A 60 -1.39 -16.32 -0.32
N ASP A 61 -1.48 -17.12 0.73
CA ASP A 61 -2.73 -17.75 1.14
C ASP A 61 -3.73 -16.68 1.62
N GLU A 62 -3.28 -15.72 2.41
CA GLU A 62 -4.13 -14.63 2.86
C GLU A 62 -4.54 -13.71 1.70
N LEU A 63 -3.65 -13.43 0.78
CA LEU A 63 -3.99 -12.67 -0.43
C LEU A 63 -5.08 -13.36 -1.23
N GLU A 64 -5.01 -14.68 -1.40
CA GLU A 64 -6.02 -15.46 -2.11
C GLU A 64 -7.37 -15.44 -1.38
N GLN A 65 -7.36 -15.61 -0.04
CA GLN A 65 -8.58 -15.57 0.76
C GLN A 65 -9.28 -14.21 0.72
N ARG A 66 -8.53 -13.13 0.54
CA ARG A 66 -9.02 -11.76 0.59
C ARG A 66 -9.10 -11.10 -0.79
N LYS A 67 -8.95 -11.86 -1.87
CA LYS A 67 -8.90 -11.31 -3.22
C LYS A 67 -10.16 -10.53 -3.62
N ASP A 68 -11.32 -10.90 -3.08
CA ASP A 68 -12.59 -10.24 -3.38
C ASP A 68 -12.67 -8.82 -2.78
N ARG A 69 -11.81 -8.51 -1.82
CA ARG A 69 -11.73 -7.16 -1.23
C ARG A 69 -10.89 -6.20 -2.06
N ARG A 70 -10.11 -6.73 -3.00
CA ARG A 70 -9.34 -5.90 -3.92
C ARG A 70 -10.23 -5.40 -5.04
N VAL A 71 -10.13 -4.11 -5.36
CA VAL A 71 -10.93 -3.53 -6.44
C VAL A 71 -10.55 -4.18 -7.76
N GLN A 72 -11.56 -4.72 -8.46
CA GLN A 72 -11.37 -5.36 -9.75
C GLN A 72 -11.04 -4.29 -10.80
N ARG A 73 -10.02 -4.56 -11.60
CA ARG A 73 -9.70 -3.72 -12.75
C ARG A 73 -10.55 -4.18 -13.94
N PRO A 74 -11.08 -3.23 -14.74
CA PRO A 74 -11.79 -3.59 -15.96
C PRO A 74 -10.88 -4.27 -16.98
#